data_e9acdbb6e10b3760072fba500debc36f
#
_entry.id   e9acdbb6e10b3760072fba500debc36f
#
_cell.length_a   1.000
_cell.length_b   1.000
_cell.length_c   1.000
_cell.angle_alpha   90.00
_cell.angle_beta   90.00
_cell.angle_gamma   90.00
#
_symmetry.space_group_name_H-M   'P 1'
#
loop_
_entity.id
_entity.type
_entity.pdbx_description
1 polymer ?
#
loop_
_entity_poly.entity_id
_entity_poly.type
_entity_poly.pdbx_seq_one_letter_code
_entity_poly.pdbx_strand_id
1 'polypeptide(L)'
;MSKPHGHSVDDYLEAIHLLVSPIGVYEPAKAPAAIAARVADALGVSRTAVGEMVKRLTADGLLARTGGRELVLTPEGTARAEHVIRRNRIVERFLTDLLGYEPAEAHEHASRVGAAFTDDMVERLHAKLGYPERCPHGWPVAPAQDREESRELVSLADLGEGDTGEIVRQSEQDGSLLSWFAAEGLTPGAKVQIRDIQPAAGHRKIEIGGDEQFIADRAARGLYVRKEPRGK
;
A
#
# COMPACT_ATOMS: atom_id res chain seq x y z
N MET A 1 -27.40 5.15 -4.41
CA MET A 1 -26.57 4.66 -3.28
C MET A 1 -26.54 3.14 -3.35
N SER A 2 -25.45 2.58 -3.88
CA SER A 2 -25.25 1.12 -3.92
C SER A 2 -25.03 0.62 -2.51
N LYS A 3 -25.69 -0.50 -2.14
CA LYS A 3 -25.42 -1.17 -0.84
C LYS A 3 -23.94 -1.54 -0.80
N PRO A 4 -23.21 -1.32 0.32
CA PRO A 4 -21.84 -1.78 0.43
C PRO A 4 -21.85 -3.30 0.23
N HIS A 5 -21.16 -3.77 -0.82
CA HIS A 5 -20.91 -5.19 -1.01
C HIS A 5 -20.04 -5.62 0.17
N GLY A 6 -20.47 -6.65 0.89
CA GLY A 6 -19.72 -7.17 2.03
C GLY A 6 -18.33 -7.61 1.57
N HIS A 7 -17.28 -7.23 2.33
CA HIS A 7 -15.90 -7.62 2.05
C HIS A 7 -15.75 -9.15 2.06
N SER A 8 -15.03 -9.67 1.11
CA SER A 8 -14.71 -11.09 0.95
C SER A 8 -13.61 -11.53 1.95
N VAL A 9 -13.43 -12.84 2.08
CA VAL A 9 -12.27 -13.42 2.81
C VAL A 9 -10.96 -12.85 2.27
N ASP A 10 -10.87 -12.70 0.96
CA ASP A 10 -9.66 -12.21 0.27
C ASP A 10 -9.34 -10.76 0.64
N ASP A 11 -10.34 -9.88 0.73
CA ASP A 11 -10.13 -8.48 1.15
C ASP A 11 -9.57 -8.40 2.58
N TYR A 12 -10.03 -9.28 3.48
CA TYR A 12 -9.50 -9.34 4.84
C TYR A 12 -8.06 -9.88 4.89
N LEU A 13 -7.74 -10.89 4.09
CA LEU A 13 -6.39 -11.44 4.02
C LEU A 13 -5.41 -10.42 3.46
N GLU A 14 -5.79 -9.73 2.40
CA GLU A 14 -5.02 -8.62 1.83
C GLU A 14 -4.79 -7.52 2.85
N ALA A 15 -5.85 -7.00 3.49
CA ALA A 15 -5.73 -5.96 4.50
C ALA A 15 -4.84 -6.39 5.68
N ILE A 16 -4.97 -7.62 6.18
CA ILE A 16 -4.12 -8.15 7.24
C ILE A 16 -2.68 -8.24 6.77
N HIS A 17 -2.41 -8.76 5.57
CA HIS A 17 -1.06 -8.88 5.01
C HIS A 17 -0.37 -7.52 4.92
N LEU A 18 -1.04 -6.53 4.36
CA LEU A 18 -0.52 -5.17 4.22
C LEU A 18 -0.28 -4.50 5.58
N LEU A 19 -1.14 -4.77 6.57
CA LEU A 19 -1.03 -4.19 7.92
C LEU A 19 0.06 -4.85 8.80
N VAL A 20 0.43 -6.10 8.54
CA VAL A 20 1.52 -6.79 9.27
C VAL A 20 2.86 -6.72 8.54
N SER A 21 2.88 -6.28 7.29
CA SER A 21 4.11 -6.05 6.56
C SER A 21 4.88 -4.88 7.20
N PRO A 22 6.19 -5.06 7.48
CA PRO A 22 6.98 -4.04 8.19
C PRO A 22 7.22 -2.76 7.38
N ILE A 23 6.75 -2.74 6.13
CA ILE A 23 6.94 -1.60 5.26
C ILE A 23 5.66 -0.79 5.23
N GLY A 24 5.84 0.46 5.58
CA GLY A 24 4.84 1.45 5.35
C GLY A 24 3.62 1.30 6.21
N VAL A 25 3.84 0.99 7.44
CA VAL A 25 2.84 1.33 8.42
C VAL A 25 2.73 2.84 8.41
N TYR A 26 1.79 3.34 7.63
CA TYR A 26 1.21 4.64 7.88
C TYR A 26 0.67 4.57 9.31
N GLU A 27 1.53 4.90 10.26
CA GLU A 27 1.13 5.02 11.66
C GLU A 27 0.30 6.29 11.79
N PRO A 28 -1.02 6.18 12.00
CA PRO A 28 -1.75 7.32 12.55
C PRO A 28 -1.06 7.70 13.87
N ALA A 29 -1.06 8.98 14.22
CA ALA A 29 -0.38 9.56 15.39
C ALA A 29 -0.84 9.03 16.76
N LYS A 30 -1.40 7.84 16.83
CA LYS A 30 -1.85 7.12 18.05
C LYS A 30 -1.17 5.77 18.12
N ALA A 31 -0.90 5.30 19.34
CA ALA A 31 -0.37 3.97 19.64
C ALA A 31 -1.01 2.87 18.76
N PRO A 32 -0.23 1.88 18.30
CA PRO A 32 -0.73 0.86 17.39
C PRO A 32 -1.98 0.20 17.99
N ALA A 33 -3.11 0.44 17.38
CA ALA A 33 -4.34 -0.26 17.69
C ALA A 33 -4.14 -1.75 17.42
N ALA A 34 -4.81 -2.63 18.17
CA ALA A 34 -4.83 -4.04 17.85
C ALA A 34 -5.16 -4.24 16.36
N ILE A 35 -4.50 -5.19 15.70
CA ILE A 35 -4.60 -5.40 14.25
C ILE A 35 -6.05 -5.45 13.76
N ALA A 36 -6.95 -6.03 14.57
CA ALA A 36 -8.39 -6.07 14.28
C ALA A 36 -9.05 -4.67 14.19
N ALA A 37 -8.58 -3.70 14.97
CA ALA A 37 -9.08 -2.33 14.87
C ALA A 37 -8.56 -1.64 13.60
N ARG A 38 -7.31 -1.89 13.24
CA ARG A 38 -6.72 -1.36 11.99
C ARG A 38 -7.40 -1.94 10.75
N VAL A 39 -7.71 -3.26 10.77
CA VAL A 39 -8.49 -3.91 9.70
C VAL A 39 -9.89 -3.31 9.60
N ALA A 40 -10.55 -3.04 10.73
CA ALA A 40 -11.87 -2.41 10.73
C ALA A 40 -11.83 -1.01 10.10
N ASP A 41 -10.82 -0.23 10.43
CA ASP A 41 -10.62 1.13 9.89
C ASP A 41 -10.25 1.06 8.38
N ALA A 42 -9.36 0.14 7.98
CA ALA A 42 -8.93 -0.01 6.59
C ALA A 42 -10.06 -0.45 5.65
N LEU A 43 -10.92 -1.37 6.11
CA LEU A 43 -12.04 -1.89 5.32
C LEU A 43 -13.35 -1.11 5.52
N GLY A 44 -13.39 -0.12 6.41
CA GLY A 44 -14.61 0.63 6.72
C GLY A 44 -15.72 -0.23 7.34
N VAL A 45 -15.37 -1.28 8.09
CA VAL A 45 -16.31 -2.23 8.70
C VAL A 45 -16.33 -2.12 10.23
N SER A 46 -17.36 -2.72 10.85
CA SER A 46 -17.43 -2.76 12.30
C SER A 46 -16.39 -3.72 12.91
N ARG A 47 -15.91 -3.43 14.13
CA ARG A 47 -15.02 -4.34 14.88
C ARG A 47 -15.66 -5.71 15.12
N THR A 48 -16.99 -5.77 15.22
CA THR A 48 -17.74 -7.04 15.35
C THR A 48 -17.59 -7.86 14.07
N ALA A 49 -17.76 -7.27 12.89
CA ALA A 49 -17.58 -7.94 11.61
C ALA A 49 -16.16 -8.49 11.46
N VAL A 50 -15.13 -7.70 11.85
CA VAL A 50 -13.74 -8.19 11.87
C VAL A 50 -13.60 -9.37 12.84
N GLY A 51 -14.18 -9.28 14.04
CA GLY A 51 -14.13 -10.38 15.02
C GLY A 51 -14.70 -11.69 14.48
N GLU A 52 -15.83 -11.66 13.79
CA GLU A 52 -16.44 -12.84 13.15
C GLU A 52 -15.57 -13.38 12.01
N MET A 53 -15.03 -12.50 11.16
CA MET A 53 -14.13 -12.92 10.09
C MET A 53 -12.83 -13.53 10.63
N VAL A 54 -12.24 -12.95 11.67
CA VAL A 54 -11.04 -13.51 12.34
C VAL A 54 -11.31 -14.92 12.88
N LYS A 55 -12.49 -15.17 13.49
CA LYS A 55 -12.88 -16.52 13.92
C LYS A 55 -12.93 -17.50 12.75
N ARG A 56 -13.55 -17.07 11.65
CA ARG A 56 -13.67 -17.88 10.43
C ARG A 56 -12.28 -18.16 9.84
N LEU A 57 -11.44 -17.15 9.62
CA LEU A 57 -10.10 -17.31 9.06
C LEU A 57 -9.19 -18.18 9.96
N THR A 58 -9.40 -18.14 11.29
CA THR A 58 -8.69 -19.02 12.22
C THR A 58 -9.17 -20.45 12.11
N ALA A 59 -10.48 -20.68 11.99
CA ALA A 59 -11.06 -22.01 11.78
C ALA A 59 -10.63 -22.63 10.44
N ASP A 60 -10.50 -21.78 9.40
CA ASP A 60 -10.04 -22.18 8.06
C ASP A 60 -8.50 -22.35 7.99
N GLY A 61 -7.78 -22.17 9.10
CA GLY A 61 -6.32 -22.34 9.16
C GLY A 61 -5.49 -21.22 8.50
N LEU A 62 -6.12 -20.11 8.11
CA LEU A 62 -5.47 -19.00 7.43
C LEU A 62 -4.88 -17.95 8.40
N LEU A 63 -5.39 -17.91 9.64
CA LEU A 63 -4.87 -17.09 10.73
C LEU A 63 -4.52 -17.95 11.93
N ALA A 64 -3.50 -17.53 12.67
CA ALA A 64 -3.14 -18.10 13.96
C ALA A 64 -2.99 -16.99 15.02
N ARG A 65 -3.03 -17.38 16.30
CA ARG A 65 -2.66 -16.52 17.42
C ARG A 65 -1.30 -16.93 17.94
N THR A 66 -0.37 -16.00 18.03
CA THR A 66 0.88 -16.20 18.74
C THR A 66 0.68 -16.04 20.25
N GLY A 67 1.62 -16.46 21.07
CA GLY A 67 1.56 -16.55 22.55
C GLY A 67 1.16 -15.30 23.33
N GLY A 68 0.77 -14.25 22.65
CA GLY A 68 0.00 -13.08 23.10
C GLY A 68 -1.37 -13.04 22.41
N ARG A 69 -1.97 -11.88 22.28
CA ARG A 69 -3.23 -11.68 21.56
C ARG A 69 -3.02 -11.31 20.08
N GLU A 70 -1.81 -11.45 19.59
CA GLU A 70 -1.42 -11.06 18.24
C GLU A 70 -1.93 -12.05 17.19
N LEU A 71 -2.58 -11.53 16.15
CA LEU A 71 -3.00 -12.30 14.98
C LEU A 71 -1.88 -12.29 13.95
N VAL A 72 -1.57 -13.46 13.41
CA VAL A 72 -0.60 -13.63 12.33
C VAL A 72 -1.19 -14.49 11.23
N LEU A 73 -0.84 -14.21 9.99
CA LEU A 73 -1.14 -15.11 8.87
C LEU A 73 -0.33 -16.40 9.03
N THR A 74 -0.98 -17.53 8.79
CA THR A 74 -0.27 -18.80 8.62
C THR A 74 0.48 -18.80 7.28
N PRO A 75 1.38 -19.76 7.00
CA PRO A 75 1.97 -19.89 5.66
C PRO A 75 0.92 -19.99 4.54
N GLU A 76 -0.18 -20.72 4.77
CA GLU A 76 -1.29 -20.83 3.82
C GLU A 76 -2.03 -19.50 3.67
N GLY A 77 -2.32 -18.82 4.78
CA GLY A 77 -2.93 -17.49 4.77
C GLY A 77 -2.07 -16.46 4.06
N THR A 78 -0.74 -16.51 4.25
CA THR A 78 0.21 -15.65 3.56
C THR A 78 0.20 -15.91 2.06
N ALA A 79 0.31 -17.17 1.64
CA ALA A 79 0.29 -17.54 0.22
C ALA A 79 -1.00 -17.10 -0.47
N ARG A 80 -2.15 -17.27 0.20
CA ARG A 80 -3.44 -16.81 -0.34
C ARG A 80 -3.51 -15.27 -0.41
N ALA A 81 -3.05 -14.56 0.59
CA ALA A 81 -3.00 -13.10 0.58
C ALA A 81 -2.09 -12.58 -0.55
N GLU A 82 -0.90 -13.15 -0.70
CA GLU A 82 0.04 -12.79 -1.78
C GLU A 82 -0.54 -13.06 -3.17
N HIS A 83 -1.28 -14.16 -3.33
CA HIS A 83 -1.98 -14.46 -4.59
C HIS A 83 -3.02 -13.38 -4.94
N VAL A 84 -3.82 -12.96 -3.97
CA VAL A 84 -4.82 -11.89 -4.13
C VAL A 84 -4.15 -10.56 -4.46
N ILE A 85 -3.12 -10.18 -3.71
CA ILE A 85 -2.37 -8.94 -3.91
C ILE A 85 -1.75 -8.90 -5.31
N ARG A 86 -1.10 -10.00 -5.73
CA ARG A 86 -0.53 -10.09 -7.07
C ARG A 86 -1.58 -9.86 -8.16
N ARG A 87 -2.72 -10.54 -8.04
CA ARG A 87 -3.83 -10.38 -8.97
C ARG A 87 -4.30 -8.92 -9.02
N ASN A 88 -4.53 -8.28 -7.87
CA ASN A 88 -5.01 -6.92 -7.80
C ASN A 88 -4.00 -5.93 -8.41
N ARG A 89 -2.70 -6.08 -8.15
CA ARG A 89 -1.62 -5.26 -8.74
C ARG A 89 -1.55 -5.36 -10.27
N ILE A 90 -1.80 -6.55 -10.83
CA ILE A 90 -1.89 -6.74 -12.30
C ILE A 90 -3.16 -6.09 -12.85
N VAL A 91 -4.28 -6.21 -12.14
CA VAL A 91 -5.55 -5.58 -12.54
C VAL A 91 -5.46 -4.06 -12.45
N GLU A 92 -4.78 -3.50 -11.46
CA GLU A 92 -4.50 -2.05 -11.39
C GLU A 92 -3.76 -1.59 -12.66
N ARG A 93 -2.72 -2.30 -13.09
CA ARG A 93 -2.01 -2.00 -14.35
C ARG A 93 -2.92 -2.07 -15.57
N PHE A 94 -3.82 -3.06 -15.60
CA PHE A 94 -4.81 -3.14 -16.67
C PHE A 94 -5.74 -1.92 -16.68
N LEU A 95 -6.24 -1.51 -15.53
CA LEU A 95 -7.14 -0.36 -15.40
C LEU A 95 -6.42 0.94 -15.80
N THR A 96 -5.17 1.11 -15.38
CA THR A 96 -4.40 2.32 -15.72
C THR A 96 -3.90 2.31 -17.16
N ASP A 97 -3.21 1.26 -17.60
CA ASP A 97 -2.45 1.27 -18.84
C ASP A 97 -3.32 1.07 -20.09
N LEU A 98 -4.43 0.33 -19.96
CA LEU A 98 -5.32 0.02 -21.09
C LEU A 98 -6.65 0.76 -21.04
N LEU A 99 -7.18 1.04 -19.85
CA LEU A 99 -8.49 1.71 -19.71
C LEU A 99 -8.36 3.19 -19.34
N GLY A 100 -7.15 3.67 -18.98
CA GLY A 100 -6.90 5.08 -18.68
C GLY A 100 -7.47 5.58 -17.35
N TYR A 101 -7.71 4.66 -16.40
CA TYR A 101 -8.08 5.07 -15.04
C TYR A 101 -6.89 5.75 -14.34
N GLU A 102 -7.19 6.76 -13.54
CA GLU A 102 -6.19 7.29 -12.62
C GLU A 102 -5.76 6.20 -11.61
N PRO A 103 -4.48 6.18 -11.17
CA PRO A 103 -3.99 5.14 -10.25
C PRO A 103 -4.84 4.94 -9.01
N ALA A 104 -5.28 6.01 -8.35
CA ALA A 104 -6.13 5.93 -7.15
C ALA A 104 -7.50 5.29 -7.42
N GLU A 105 -8.12 5.60 -8.57
CA GLU A 105 -9.37 4.98 -9.00
C GLU A 105 -9.17 3.50 -9.34
N ALA A 106 -8.05 3.18 -10.02
CA ALA A 106 -7.69 1.82 -10.35
C ALA A 106 -7.54 0.96 -9.08
N HIS A 107 -6.89 1.49 -8.05
CA HIS A 107 -6.76 0.83 -6.74
C HIS A 107 -8.13 0.52 -6.12
N GLU A 108 -9.03 1.50 -6.09
CA GLU A 108 -10.38 1.34 -5.52
C GLU A 108 -11.19 0.26 -6.25
N HIS A 109 -10.98 0.09 -7.56
CA HIS A 109 -11.73 -0.87 -8.37
C HIS A 109 -11.07 -2.24 -8.47
N ALA A 110 -9.75 -2.33 -8.29
CA ALA A 110 -8.96 -3.53 -8.59
C ALA A 110 -9.42 -4.77 -7.83
N SER A 111 -9.71 -4.67 -6.52
CA SER A 111 -10.16 -5.81 -5.72
C SER A 111 -11.50 -6.37 -6.20
N ARG A 112 -12.45 -5.49 -6.55
CA ARG A 112 -13.79 -5.88 -7.04
C ARG A 112 -13.72 -6.51 -8.42
N VAL A 113 -12.99 -5.87 -9.34
CA VAL A 113 -12.80 -6.37 -10.71
C VAL A 113 -11.93 -7.61 -10.70
N GLY A 114 -10.86 -7.61 -9.92
CA GLY A 114 -9.90 -8.71 -9.82
C GLY A 114 -10.52 -10.03 -9.35
N ALA A 115 -11.49 -9.97 -8.45
CA ALA A 115 -12.18 -11.15 -7.97
C ALA A 115 -12.91 -11.95 -9.07
N ALA A 116 -13.21 -11.32 -10.21
CA ALA A 116 -13.84 -11.98 -11.37
C ALA A 116 -12.82 -12.63 -12.32
N PHE A 117 -11.52 -12.36 -12.18
CA PHE A 117 -10.48 -12.93 -13.03
C PHE A 117 -10.03 -14.30 -12.49
N THR A 118 -9.97 -15.29 -13.38
CA THR A 118 -9.31 -16.57 -13.09
C THR A 118 -7.80 -16.40 -13.21
N ASP A 119 -7.03 -17.36 -12.66
CA ASP A 119 -5.55 -17.31 -12.76
C ASP A 119 -5.07 -17.28 -14.21
N ASP A 120 -5.69 -18.07 -15.11
CA ASP A 120 -5.36 -18.03 -16.56
C ASP A 120 -5.61 -16.64 -17.16
N MET A 121 -6.72 -15.98 -16.77
CA MET A 121 -6.99 -14.60 -17.24
C MET A 121 -5.94 -13.61 -16.72
N VAL A 122 -5.54 -13.74 -15.46
CA VAL A 122 -4.51 -12.88 -14.84
C VAL A 122 -3.16 -13.06 -15.53
N GLU A 123 -2.75 -14.31 -15.81
CA GLU A 123 -1.48 -14.58 -16.52
C GLU A 123 -1.50 -14.04 -17.97
N ARG A 124 -2.60 -14.21 -18.68
CA ARG A 124 -2.77 -13.65 -20.03
C ARG A 124 -2.74 -12.13 -20.01
N LEU A 125 -3.38 -11.53 -18.99
CA LEU A 125 -3.38 -10.10 -18.81
C LEU A 125 -1.98 -9.56 -18.49
N HIS A 126 -1.24 -10.21 -17.60
CA HIS A 126 0.13 -9.86 -17.24
C HIS A 126 1.05 -9.92 -18.47
N ALA A 127 0.91 -10.98 -19.28
CA ALA A 127 1.65 -11.10 -20.54
C ALA A 127 1.28 -10.00 -21.54
N LYS A 128 -0.02 -9.67 -21.67
CA LYS A 128 -0.49 -8.63 -22.58
C LYS A 128 0.00 -7.24 -22.20
N LEU A 129 0.21 -6.98 -20.92
CA LEU A 129 0.79 -5.75 -20.37
C LEU A 129 2.32 -5.69 -20.51
N GLY A 130 2.97 -6.74 -21.04
CA GLY A 130 4.43 -6.80 -21.19
C GLY A 130 5.15 -7.16 -19.89
N TYR A 131 4.50 -7.89 -18.99
CA TYR A 131 5.03 -8.33 -17.69
C TYR A 131 5.51 -7.17 -16.81
N PRO A 132 4.66 -6.20 -16.48
CA PRO A 132 5.06 -5.12 -15.59
C PRO A 132 5.54 -5.67 -14.26
N GLU A 133 6.68 -5.17 -13.79
CA GLU A 133 7.26 -5.60 -12.52
C GLU A 133 6.60 -4.92 -11.31
N ARG A 134 5.89 -3.79 -11.54
CA ARG A 134 5.29 -2.95 -10.49
C ARG A 134 3.85 -2.56 -10.81
N CYS A 135 3.05 -2.39 -9.76
CA CYS A 135 1.75 -1.75 -9.86
C CYS A 135 1.92 -0.22 -10.06
N PRO A 136 0.85 0.53 -10.36
CA PRO A 136 0.94 1.98 -10.57
C PRO A 136 1.46 2.75 -9.35
N HIS A 137 1.30 2.21 -8.13
CA HIS A 137 1.77 2.80 -6.88
C HIS A 137 3.20 2.41 -6.50
N GLY A 138 3.89 1.70 -7.40
CA GLY A 138 5.30 1.32 -7.27
C GLY A 138 5.58 0.03 -6.51
N TRP A 139 4.58 -0.70 -6.05
CA TRP A 139 4.78 -1.99 -5.38
C TRP A 139 5.12 -3.09 -6.39
N PRO A 140 6.05 -4.02 -6.06
CA PRO A 140 6.35 -5.17 -6.91
C PRO A 140 5.08 -5.99 -7.19
N VAL A 141 4.89 -6.43 -8.43
CA VAL A 141 3.77 -7.33 -8.77
C VAL A 141 3.87 -8.64 -7.98
N ALA A 142 5.08 -9.10 -7.65
CA ALA A 142 5.32 -10.24 -6.79
C ALA A 142 5.46 -9.80 -5.31
N PRO A 143 4.44 -10.01 -4.44
CA PRO A 143 4.43 -9.50 -3.06
C PRO A 143 5.55 -10.06 -2.18
N ALA A 144 6.08 -11.24 -2.50
CA ALA A 144 7.24 -11.81 -1.79
C ALA A 144 8.47 -10.88 -1.82
N GLN A 145 8.59 -10.02 -2.85
CA GLN A 145 9.67 -9.04 -2.97
C GLN A 145 9.46 -7.80 -2.10
N ASP A 146 8.25 -7.59 -1.58
CA ASP A 146 7.93 -6.40 -0.78
C ASP A 146 8.86 -6.24 0.42
N ARG A 147 9.19 -7.34 1.11
CA ARG A 147 10.04 -7.34 2.30
C ARG A 147 11.52 -7.11 1.99
N GLU A 148 12.01 -7.62 0.88
CA GLU A 148 13.41 -7.47 0.49
C GLU A 148 13.70 -6.02 0.11
N GLU A 149 12.89 -5.47 -0.77
CA GLU A 149 13.04 -4.09 -1.23
C GLU A 149 12.85 -3.07 -0.10
N SER A 150 12.00 -3.37 0.89
CA SER A 150 11.78 -2.45 2.02
C SER A 150 13.01 -2.19 2.87
N ARG A 151 13.99 -3.08 2.85
CA ARG A 151 15.25 -2.86 3.58
C ARG A 151 16.10 -1.74 2.96
N GLU A 152 15.82 -1.41 1.71
CA GLU A 152 16.52 -0.38 0.94
C GLU A 152 15.75 0.95 0.93
N LEU A 153 14.50 0.95 1.37
CA LEU A 153 13.63 2.11 1.34
C LEU A 153 13.51 2.74 2.73
N VAL A 154 13.38 4.05 2.74
CA VAL A 154 13.06 4.84 3.93
C VAL A 154 11.81 5.67 3.68
N SER A 155 11.11 6.05 4.73
CA SER A 155 10.03 7.03 4.57
C SER A 155 10.59 8.39 4.15
N LEU A 156 9.89 9.11 3.28
CA LEU A 156 10.23 10.50 2.98
C LEU A 156 10.28 11.37 4.25
N ALA A 157 9.49 10.99 5.27
CA ALA A 157 9.50 11.66 6.56
C ALA A 157 10.80 11.45 7.35
N ASP A 158 11.60 10.45 7.04
CA ASP A 158 12.85 10.13 7.72
C ASP A 158 14.07 10.77 7.03
N LEU A 159 13.87 11.42 5.87
CA LEU A 159 14.93 12.18 5.22
C LEU A 159 15.21 13.48 5.96
N GLY A 160 16.49 13.86 6.06
CA GLY A 160 16.97 15.13 6.60
C GLY A 160 17.08 16.20 5.54
N GLU A 161 17.29 17.47 5.98
CA GLU A 161 17.53 18.59 5.08
C GLU A 161 18.71 18.34 4.14
N GLY A 162 18.53 18.66 2.87
CA GLY A 162 19.48 18.45 1.79
C GLY A 162 19.52 17.01 1.26
N ASP A 163 18.85 16.05 1.89
CA ASP A 163 18.75 14.70 1.35
C ASP A 163 17.90 14.67 0.08
N THR A 164 18.31 13.81 -0.85
CA THR A 164 17.61 13.54 -2.10
C THR A 164 17.24 12.06 -2.16
N GLY A 165 16.12 11.74 -2.77
CA GLY A 165 15.69 10.38 -3.01
C GLY A 165 14.73 10.26 -4.18
N GLU A 166 14.59 9.05 -4.70
CA GLU A 166 13.59 8.69 -5.69
C GLU A 166 12.38 8.05 -5.00
N ILE A 167 11.18 8.53 -5.27
CA ILE A 167 9.95 7.90 -4.78
C ILE A 167 9.83 6.55 -5.47
N VAL A 168 9.78 5.46 -4.68
CA VAL A 168 9.67 4.10 -5.20
C VAL A 168 8.27 3.55 -5.00
N ARG A 169 7.65 3.84 -3.84
CA ARG A 169 6.31 3.34 -3.48
C ARG A 169 5.48 4.40 -2.79
N GLN A 170 4.17 4.27 -2.94
CA GLN A 170 3.16 5.02 -2.20
C GLN A 170 2.40 4.09 -1.26
N SER A 171 1.94 4.62 -0.11
CA SER A 171 1.00 3.90 0.76
C SER A 171 -0.36 3.79 0.08
N GLU A 172 -0.91 2.58 0.01
CA GLU A 172 -2.19 2.26 -0.65
C GLU A 172 -3.37 2.28 0.34
N GLN A 173 -3.15 2.65 1.61
CA GLN A 173 -4.17 2.56 2.67
C GLN A 173 -5.18 3.72 2.68
N ASP A 174 -4.95 4.78 1.94
CA ASP A 174 -5.79 5.99 1.91
C ASP A 174 -5.92 6.48 0.47
N GLY A 175 -7.06 6.17 -0.17
CA GLY A 175 -7.32 6.55 -1.57
C GLY A 175 -7.34 8.06 -1.80
N SER A 176 -7.74 8.87 -0.80
CA SER A 176 -7.69 10.32 -0.91
C SER A 176 -6.26 10.84 -0.90
N LEU A 177 -5.38 10.17 -0.15
CA LEU A 177 -3.94 10.47 -0.14
C LEU A 177 -3.28 10.09 -1.47
N LEU A 178 -3.65 8.93 -2.05
CA LEU A 178 -3.17 8.51 -3.38
C LEU A 178 -3.56 9.52 -4.46
N SER A 179 -4.82 9.97 -4.47
CA SER A 179 -5.29 11.00 -5.42
C SER A 179 -4.52 12.31 -5.25
N TRP A 180 -4.26 12.71 -4.01
CA TRP A 180 -3.48 13.90 -3.73
C TRP A 180 -2.01 13.75 -4.17
N PHE A 181 -1.38 12.60 -3.91
CA PHE A 181 -0.02 12.34 -4.41
C PHE A 181 0.08 12.46 -5.93
N ALA A 182 -0.91 11.93 -6.65
CA ALA A 182 -0.96 12.04 -8.11
C ALA A 182 -1.07 13.50 -8.57
N ALA A 183 -1.96 14.28 -7.94
CA ALA A 183 -2.14 15.70 -8.25
C ALA A 183 -0.89 16.55 -8.00
N GLU A 184 -0.10 16.21 -6.98
CA GLU A 184 1.13 16.92 -6.62
C GLU A 184 2.40 16.35 -7.30
N GLY A 185 2.24 15.39 -8.23
CA GLY A 185 3.38 14.77 -8.92
C GLY A 185 4.26 13.87 -8.04
N LEU A 186 3.80 13.51 -6.85
CA LEU A 186 4.51 12.66 -5.88
C LEU A 186 4.36 11.18 -6.23
N THR A 187 4.71 10.81 -7.46
CA THR A 187 4.51 9.48 -8.06
C THR A 187 5.79 8.65 -8.09
N PRO A 188 5.70 7.32 -8.20
CA PRO A 188 6.88 6.47 -8.37
C PRO A 188 7.77 6.93 -9.53
N GLY A 189 9.08 6.96 -9.29
CA GLY A 189 10.09 7.48 -10.22
C GLY A 189 10.40 8.97 -10.06
N ALA A 190 9.58 9.74 -9.35
CA ALA A 190 9.85 11.15 -9.15
C ALA A 190 11.00 11.35 -8.15
N LYS A 191 11.92 12.26 -8.49
CA LYS A 191 13.01 12.66 -7.59
C LYS A 191 12.55 13.78 -6.70
N VAL A 192 12.84 13.66 -5.41
CA VAL A 192 12.49 14.63 -4.38
C VAL A 192 13.72 15.03 -3.57
N GLN A 193 13.84 16.31 -3.24
CA GLN A 193 14.85 16.83 -2.33
C GLN A 193 14.17 17.53 -1.14
N ILE A 194 14.68 17.27 0.06
CA ILE A 194 14.24 17.99 1.28
C ILE A 194 14.95 19.34 1.33
N ARG A 195 14.17 20.43 1.28
CA ARG A 195 14.69 21.82 1.34
C ARG A 195 14.69 22.39 2.73
N ASP A 196 13.67 22.07 3.53
CA ASP A 196 13.51 22.56 4.90
C ASP A 196 12.61 21.62 5.69
N ILE A 197 12.79 21.56 7.00
CA ILE A 197 11.97 20.76 7.91
C ILE A 197 11.47 21.67 9.04
N GLN A 198 10.14 21.70 9.22
CA GLN A 198 9.46 22.50 10.24
C GLN A 198 8.71 21.60 11.25
N PRO A 199 9.41 20.98 12.21
CA PRO A 199 8.80 19.98 13.10
C PRO A 199 7.67 20.57 13.96
N ALA A 200 7.79 21.81 14.38
CA ALA A 200 6.76 22.50 15.18
C ALA A 200 5.47 22.73 14.37
N ALA A 201 5.60 22.88 13.05
CA ALA A 201 4.44 23.06 12.15
C ALA A 201 3.95 21.73 11.54
N GLY A 202 4.68 20.63 11.74
CA GLY A 202 4.32 19.30 11.25
C GLY A 202 4.38 19.15 9.73
N HIS A 203 5.26 19.90 9.07
CA HIS A 203 5.47 19.81 7.63
C HIS A 203 6.94 20.01 7.25
N ARG A 204 7.24 19.69 6.00
CA ARG A 204 8.53 19.91 5.37
C ARG A 204 8.36 20.55 4.00
N LYS A 205 9.36 21.28 3.57
CA LYS A 205 9.46 21.84 2.25
C LYS A 205 10.28 20.89 1.38
N ILE A 206 9.73 20.51 0.25
CA ILE A 206 10.38 19.62 -0.72
C ILE A 206 10.50 20.33 -2.06
N GLU A 207 11.46 19.90 -2.87
CA GLU A 207 11.55 20.22 -4.28
C GLU A 207 11.29 18.94 -5.08
N ILE A 208 10.43 19.05 -6.10
CA ILE A 208 10.11 18.00 -7.04
C ILE A 208 9.88 18.62 -8.43
N GLY A 209 10.49 18.04 -9.46
CA GLY A 209 10.35 18.59 -10.82
C GLY A 209 10.88 20.01 -11.02
N GLY A 210 11.63 20.56 -10.06
CA GLY A 210 12.12 21.94 -10.06
C GLY A 210 11.21 22.93 -9.30
N ASP A 211 10.05 22.49 -8.83
CA ASP A 211 9.12 23.28 -8.05
C ASP A 211 9.25 22.97 -6.56
N GLU A 212 9.13 24.00 -5.73
CA GLU A 212 9.10 23.86 -4.27
C GLU A 212 7.64 23.78 -3.78
N GLN A 213 7.38 22.82 -2.89
CA GLN A 213 6.06 22.66 -2.27
C GLN A 213 6.18 22.18 -0.82
N PHE A 214 5.10 22.34 -0.06
CA PHE A 214 5.02 21.85 1.30
C PHE A 214 4.26 20.52 1.36
N ILE A 215 4.81 19.58 2.11
CA ILE A 215 4.16 18.30 2.41
C ILE A 215 4.04 18.12 3.92
N ALA A 216 2.85 17.80 4.41
CA ALA A 216 2.66 17.45 5.80
C ALA A 216 3.46 16.18 6.15
N ASP A 217 4.05 16.12 7.35
CA ASP A 217 4.81 14.95 7.81
C ASP A 217 3.98 13.66 7.76
N ARG A 218 2.67 13.77 7.99
CA ARG A 218 1.76 12.65 7.84
C ARG A 218 1.74 12.10 6.41
N ALA A 219 1.65 12.96 5.42
CA ALA A 219 1.66 12.55 4.01
C ALA A 219 3.05 12.02 3.60
N ALA A 220 4.12 12.67 4.05
CA ALA A 220 5.49 12.23 3.81
C ALA A 220 5.77 10.80 4.33
N ARG A 221 5.11 10.36 5.40
CA ARG A 221 5.19 8.98 5.89
C ARG A 221 4.60 7.96 4.93
N GLY A 222 3.70 8.37 4.06
CA GLY A 222 3.08 7.51 3.03
C GLY A 222 3.91 7.37 1.76
N LEU A 223 5.08 8.01 1.68
CA LEU A 223 6.00 7.91 0.53
C LEU A 223 7.27 7.17 0.94
N TYR A 224 7.62 6.14 0.19
CA TYR A 224 8.84 5.36 0.40
C TYR A 224 9.82 5.67 -0.70
N VAL A 225 11.00 6.09 -0.29
CA VAL A 225 12.04 6.60 -1.17
C VAL A 225 13.31 5.76 -1.07
N ARG A 226 13.98 5.61 -2.19
CA ARG A 226 15.37 5.17 -2.24
C ARG A 226 16.24 6.41 -2.09
N LYS A 227 16.87 6.52 -0.91
CA LYS A 227 17.75 7.65 -0.62
C LYS A 227 18.98 7.62 -1.53
N GLU A 228 19.30 8.74 -2.14
CA GLU A 228 20.53 8.90 -2.91
C GLU A 228 21.72 9.21 -1.97
N PRO A 229 22.92 8.70 -2.28
CA PRO A 229 24.12 9.11 -1.55
C PRO A 229 24.31 10.62 -1.64
N ARG A 230 24.63 11.28 -0.52
CA ARG A 230 25.01 12.70 -0.59
C ARG A 230 26.24 12.82 -1.48
N GLY A 231 26.15 13.62 -2.52
CA GLY A 231 27.31 14.00 -3.33
C GLY A 231 28.40 14.59 -2.43
N LYS A 232 29.63 14.14 -2.64
CA LYS A 232 30.83 14.70 -1.96
C LYS A 232 31.15 16.08 -2.48
#